data_d5562cc07b762a05f2d880c0d9e9b73b
#
_entry.id   d5562cc07b762a05f2d880c0d9e9b73b
#
_cell.length_a   1.000
_cell.length_b   1.000
_cell.length_c   1.000
_cell.angle_alpha   90.00
_cell.angle_beta   90.00
_cell.angle_gamma   90.00
#
_symmetry.space_group_name_H-M   'P 1'
#
loop_
_entity.id
_entity.type
_entity.pdbx_description
1 polymer ?
#
loop_
_entity_poly.entity_id
_entity_poly.type
_entity_poly.pdbx_seq_one_letter_code
_entity_poly.pdbx_strand_id
1 'polypeptide(L)'
;MTCHKRSLCACKKLSASFRLWCVCWLVMMMSACPLKVKAQIIRIELSGGLQYFPGMTKKIGWDYNLAGRCMVTDNWFAAALIHGGFSRGTYPGVYANETTSLKHNRDASFMGVGAGYLHPVNDHLHAYAQLLGGWGAIETTGNPKQKIVTEAEGHEFKGFSAASVLGIEYYLPSFGIWGADVVIHYIDGHVMPSINLKYGINFDL
;
A
#
# COMPACT_ATOMS: atom_id res chain seq x y z
N MET A 1 28.18 -32.36 5.49
CA MET A 1 26.81 -31.88 5.71
C MET A 1 26.86 -30.56 6.48
N THR A 2 27.35 -29.51 5.89
CA THR A 2 27.50 -28.18 6.51
C THR A 2 27.59 -27.17 5.39
N CYS A 3 26.48 -26.54 5.02
CA CYS A 3 26.43 -25.23 4.37
C CYS A 3 25.00 -24.89 3.95
N HIS A 4 24.19 -24.23 4.80
CA HIS A 4 23.02 -23.48 4.31
C HIS A 4 22.41 -22.51 5.37
N LYS A 5 23.25 -21.99 6.29
CA LYS A 5 22.74 -21.00 7.29
C LYS A 5 23.05 -19.53 6.96
N ARG A 6 23.69 -19.20 5.85
CA ARG A 6 24.13 -17.80 5.56
C ARG A 6 23.21 -16.96 4.67
N SER A 7 22.23 -17.54 3.99
CA SER A 7 21.39 -16.75 3.05
C SER A 7 20.18 -16.05 3.69
N LEU A 8 19.72 -16.52 4.84
CA LEU A 8 18.52 -15.94 5.51
C LEU A 8 18.79 -14.62 6.26
N CYS A 9 20.05 -14.30 6.53
CA CYS A 9 20.39 -13.08 7.30
C CYS A 9 20.53 -11.82 6.42
N ALA A 10 20.78 -11.97 5.11
CA ALA A 10 20.96 -10.84 4.19
C ALA A 10 19.63 -10.17 3.81
N CYS A 11 18.53 -10.94 3.75
CA CYS A 11 17.23 -10.43 3.34
C CYS A 11 16.58 -9.49 4.39
N LYS A 12 16.83 -9.70 5.68
CA LYS A 12 16.29 -8.85 6.76
C LYS A 12 16.90 -7.45 6.82
N LYS A 13 18.15 -7.27 6.37
CA LYS A 13 18.82 -5.95 6.39
C LYS A 13 18.40 -5.02 5.26
N LEU A 14 17.98 -5.59 4.11
CA LEU A 14 17.51 -4.77 2.97
C LEU A 14 16.18 -4.07 3.25
N SER A 15 15.31 -4.67 4.05
CA SER A 15 13.99 -4.13 4.39
C SER A 15 14.05 -2.83 5.22
N ALA A 16 15.02 -2.67 6.13
CA ALA A 16 15.12 -1.48 6.97
C ALA A 16 15.71 -0.27 6.20
N SER A 17 16.74 -0.49 5.39
CA SER A 17 17.33 0.56 4.55
C SER A 17 16.37 1.05 3.48
N PHE A 18 15.54 0.16 2.92
CA PHE A 18 14.52 0.53 1.94
C PHE A 18 13.43 1.43 2.55
N ARG A 19 12.98 1.13 3.77
CA ARG A 19 12.00 1.96 4.50
C ARG A 19 12.53 3.36 4.80
N LEU A 20 13.79 3.47 5.19
CA LEU A 20 14.42 4.76 5.44
C LEU A 20 14.59 5.58 4.15
N TRP A 21 14.92 4.92 3.06
CA TRP A 21 15.05 5.54 1.73
C TRP A 21 13.71 6.09 1.22
N CYS A 22 12.62 5.37 1.46
CA CYS A 22 11.26 5.79 1.12
C CYS A 22 10.83 7.07 1.87
N VAL A 23 11.14 7.15 3.17
CA VAL A 23 10.84 8.34 3.97
C VAL A 23 11.66 9.54 3.51
N CYS A 24 12.97 9.35 3.21
CA CYS A 24 13.82 10.41 2.67
C CYS A 24 13.36 10.90 1.29
N TRP A 25 12.89 10.00 0.42
CA TRP A 25 12.33 10.35 -0.89
C TRP A 25 11.03 11.15 -0.77
N LEU A 26 10.17 10.78 0.15
CA LEU A 26 8.92 11.51 0.43
C LEU A 26 9.23 12.92 0.93
N VAL A 27 10.19 13.08 1.83
CA VAL A 27 10.66 14.38 2.33
C VAL A 27 11.34 15.19 1.22
N MET A 28 12.16 14.58 0.36
CA MET A 28 12.79 15.28 -0.78
C MET A 28 11.77 15.71 -1.84
N MET A 29 10.76 14.90 -2.13
CA MET A 29 9.67 15.31 -3.05
C MET A 29 8.87 16.48 -2.50
N MET A 30 8.66 16.55 -1.19
CA MET A 30 7.99 17.67 -0.53
C MET A 30 8.85 18.95 -0.58
N SER A 31 10.18 18.84 -0.53
CA SER A 31 11.10 19.99 -0.59
C SER A 31 11.44 20.44 -2.02
N ALA A 32 11.21 19.59 -3.03
CA ALA A 32 11.52 19.88 -4.43
C ALA A 32 10.38 20.53 -5.23
N CYS A 33 9.32 21.00 -4.57
CA CYS A 33 8.22 21.70 -5.24
C CYS A 33 8.50 23.22 -5.28
N PRO A 34 9.31 23.73 -6.25
CA PRO A 34 9.70 25.15 -6.32
C PRO A 34 8.67 26.00 -7.05
N LEU A 35 7.41 25.54 -7.10
CA LEU A 35 6.37 26.31 -7.76
C LEU A 35 5.94 27.45 -6.83
N LYS A 36 6.11 28.71 -7.30
CA LYS A 36 5.53 29.91 -6.74
C LYS A 36 3.99 29.83 -6.80
N VAL A 37 3.39 28.89 -6.09
CA VAL A 37 1.94 28.75 -5.98
C VAL A 37 1.53 29.43 -4.67
N LYS A 38 0.59 30.35 -4.76
CA LYS A 38 -0.06 30.97 -3.59
C LYS A 38 -0.63 29.84 -2.71
N ALA A 39 -0.25 29.85 -1.43
CA ALA A 39 -0.72 28.95 -0.37
C ALA A 39 -0.63 27.46 -0.75
N GLN A 40 0.54 26.88 -0.55
CA GLN A 40 0.72 25.43 -0.69
C GLN A 40 0.12 24.74 0.55
N ILE A 41 -1.02 24.11 0.37
CA ILE A 41 -1.56 23.19 1.36
C ILE A 41 -0.90 21.83 1.15
N ILE A 42 -0.11 21.42 2.13
CA ILE A 42 0.40 20.05 2.19
C ILE A 42 -0.50 19.27 3.13
N ARG A 43 -0.92 18.10 2.68
CA ARG A 43 -1.75 17.18 3.45
C ARG A 43 -1.02 15.87 3.68
N ILE A 44 -1.11 15.37 4.90
CA ILE A 44 -0.65 14.02 5.26
C ILE A 44 -1.88 13.22 5.69
N GLU A 45 -2.03 12.02 5.13
CA GLU A 45 -3.17 11.15 5.36
C GLU A 45 -2.70 9.75 5.79
N LEU A 46 -3.40 9.20 6.77
CA LEU A 46 -3.32 7.79 7.17
C LEU A 46 -4.64 7.11 6.84
N SER A 47 -4.60 5.96 6.24
CA SER A 47 -5.78 5.13 6.05
C SER A 47 -5.49 3.67 6.33
N GLY A 48 -6.56 2.92 6.60
CA GLY A 48 -6.49 1.49 6.79
C GLY A 48 -7.85 0.84 6.58
N GLY A 49 -7.82 -0.41 6.18
CA GLY A 49 -9.05 -1.08 5.82
C GLY A 49 -8.92 -2.55 5.49
N LEU A 50 -9.83 -3.00 4.65
CA LEU A 50 -9.92 -4.37 4.19
C LEU A 50 -9.52 -4.45 2.72
N GLN A 51 -8.58 -5.34 2.41
CA GLN A 51 -8.08 -5.58 1.07
C GLN A 51 -8.42 -7.00 0.59
N TYR A 52 -8.83 -7.11 -0.66
CA TYR A 52 -9.04 -8.39 -1.32
C TYR A 52 -7.74 -8.88 -1.97
N PHE A 53 -7.38 -10.13 -1.67
CA PHE A 53 -6.21 -10.82 -2.18
C PHE A 53 -6.63 -11.97 -3.10
N PRO A 54 -6.57 -11.82 -4.42
CA PRO A 54 -6.94 -12.88 -5.35
C PRO A 54 -6.02 -14.08 -5.22
N GLY A 55 -6.59 -15.29 -5.33
CA GLY A 55 -5.83 -16.54 -5.27
C GLY A 55 -5.42 -17.00 -3.87
N MET A 56 -5.71 -16.23 -2.82
CA MET A 56 -5.44 -16.65 -1.44
C MET A 56 -6.55 -17.54 -0.88
N THR A 57 -6.19 -18.45 0.04
CA THR A 57 -7.17 -19.25 0.81
C THR A 57 -8.02 -18.34 1.70
N LYS A 58 -7.41 -17.36 2.34
CA LYS A 58 -8.10 -16.25 2.98
C LYS A 58 -8.05 -15.04 2.05
N LYS A 59 -9.14 -14.78 1.34
CA LYS A 59 -9.21 -13.74 0.31
C LYS A 59 -9.23 -12.32 0.86
N ILE A 60 -9.67 -12.12 2.09
CA ILE A 60 -9.74 -10.81 2.74
C ILE A 60 -8.62 -10.70 3.76
N GLY A 61 -7.85 -9.65 3.65
CA GLY A 61 -6.79 -9.25 4.57
C GLY A 61 -6.95 -7.80 4.99
N TRP A 62 -5.91 -7.27 5.59
CA TRP A 62 -5.84 -5.89 6.05
C TRP A 62 -4.86 -5.11 5.19
N ASP A 63 -5.11 -3.81 5.09
CA ASP A 63 -4.16 -2.87 4.50
C ASP A 63 -4.03 -1.60 5.33
N TYR A 64 -2.97 -0.87 5.06
CA TYR A 64 -2.70 0.45 5.61
C TYR A 64 -1.99 1.30 4.56
N ASN A 65 -2.28 2.59 4.58
CA ASN A 65 -1.72 3.54 3.63
C ASN A 65 -1.25 4.79 4.36
N LEU A 66 -0.12 5.32 3.90
CA LEU A 66 0.36 6.65 4.22
C LEU A 66 0.41 7.44 2.92
N ALA A 67 -0.33 8.53 2.84
CA ALA A 67 -0.36 9.38 1.66
C ALA A 67 0.07 10.80 1.99
N GLY A 68 0.71 11.44 1.02
CA GLY A 68 0.99 12.87 1.01
C GLY A 68 0.33 13.49 -0.22
N ARG A 69 -0.32 14.64 -0.06
CA ARG A 69 -0.87 15.43 -1.17
C ARG A 69 -0.37 16.86 -1.10
N CYS A 70 -0.06 17.43 -2.26
CA CYS A 70 0.30 18.83 -2.42
C CYS A 70 -0.66 19.46 -3.43
N MET A 71 -1.44 20.45 -3.01
CA MET A 71 -2.36 21.16 -3.90
C MET A 71 -1.57 22.00 -4.90
N VAL A 72 -1.80 21.76 -6.18
CA VAL A 72 -1.19 22.50 -7.31
C VAL A 72 -2.12 23.62 -7.77
N THR A 73 -3.41 23.36 -7.74
CA THR A 73 -4.49 24.34 -7.95
C THR A 73 -5.60 24.07 -6.94
N ASP A 74 -6.69 24.81 -6.99
CA ASP A 74 -7.84 24.61 -6.11
C ASP A 74 -8.43 23.18 -6.20
N ASN A 75 -8.26 22.53 -7.34
CA ASN A 75 -8.86 21.21 -7.59
C ASN A 75 -7.83 20.12 -7.90
N TRP A 76 -6.64 20.48 -8.43
CA TRP A 76 -5.63 19.49 -8.79
C TRP A 76 -4.55 19.37 -7.72
N PHE A 77 -4.14 18.14 -7.44
CA PHE A 77 -3.07 17.87 -6.49
C PHE A 77 -2.09 16.83 -7.03
N ALA A 78 -0.83 16.97 -6.63
CA ALA A 78 0.16 15.91 -6.71
C ALA A 78 0.02 15.00 -5.49
N ALA A 79 0.21 13.70 -5.68
CA ALA A 79 0.07 12.71 -4.61
C ALA A 79 1.27 11.77 -4.57
N ALA A 80 1.60 11.33 -3.36
CA ALA A 80 2.49 10.21 -3.09
C ALA A 80 1.77 9.23 -2.16
N LEU A 81 1.97 7.93 -2.36
CA LEU A 81 1.33 6.87 -1.58
C LEU A 81 2.33 5.78 -1.24
N ILE A 82 2.35 5.39 0.03
CA ILE A 82 3.00 4.18 0.52
C ILE A 82 1.91 3.27 1.06
N HIS A 83 1.86 2.05 0.54
CA HIS A 83 0.87 1.05 0.89
C HIS A 83 1.55 -0.21 1.41
N GLY A 84 0.92 -0.84 2.39
CA GLY A 84 1.22 -2.18 2.83
C GLY A 84 -0.06 -2.95 3.11
N GLY A 85 -0.12 -4.18 2.62
CA GLY A 85 -1.27 -5.06 2.82
C GLY A 85 -0.84 -6.47 3.13
N PHE A 86 -1.64 -7.22 3.87
CA PHE A 86 -1.33 -8.60 4.20
C PHE A 86 -2.59 -9.46 4.36
N SER A 87 -2.45 -10.72 3.94
CA SER A 87 -3.42 -11.78 4.19
C SER A 87 -2.73 -12.99 4.79
N ARG A 88 -3.34 -13.57 5.81
CA ARG A 88 -2.82 -14.75 6.51
C ARG A 88 -3.86 -15.85 6.45
N GLY A 89 -3.52 -16.96 5.81
CA GLY A 89 -4.38 -18.13 5.64
C GLY A 89 -3.65 -19.42 5.91
N THR A 90 -4.40 -20.51 5.90
CA THR A 90 -3.85 -21.87 6.02
C THR A 90 -4.57 -22.81 5.07
N TYR A 91 -3.95 -23.93 4.75
CA TYR A 91 -4.53 -25.02 3.96
C TYR A 91 -4.05 -26.36 4.49
N PRO A 92 -4.83 -27.46 4.34
CA PRO A 92 -4.41 -28.78 4.73
C PRO A 92 -3.33 -29.31 3.79
N GLY A 93 -2.29 -29.91 4.34
CA GLY A 93 -1.20 -30.51 3.57
C GLY A 93 -0.42 -31.53 4.39
N VAL A 94 0.56 -32.16 3.77
CA VAL A 94 1.44 -33.13 4.40
C VAL A 94 2.85 -32.56 4.46
N TYR A 95 3.41 -32.50 5.65
CA TYR A 95 4.80 -32.10 5.90
C TYR A 95 5.48 -33.18 6.75
N ALA A 96 6.64 -33.65 6.31
CA ALA A 96 7.38 -34.71 6.98
C ALA A 96 6.54 -35.99 7.27
N ASN A 97 5.67 -36.38 6.31
CA ASN A 97 4.72 -37.50 6.39
C ASN A 97 3.58 -37.33 7.39
N GLU A 98 3.40 -36.17 7.98
CA GLU A 98 2.29 -35.86 8.89
C GLU A 98 1.31 -34.88 8.24
N THR A 99 0.01 -35.16 8.37
CA THR A 99 -1.03 -34.21 7.93
C THR A 99 -1.06 -33.02 8.88
N THR A 100 -0.83 -31.82 8.34
CA THR A 100 -0.73 -30.59 9.12
C THR A 100 -1.38 -29.41 8.38
N SER A 101 -1.56 -28.31 9.09
CA SER A 101 -2.04 -27.05 8.53
C SER A 101 -0.85 -26.22 8.06
N LEU A 102 -0.73 -26.07 6.74
CA LEU A 102 0.34 -25.29 6.12
C LEU A 102 -0.08 -23.82 5.98
N LYS A 103 0.88 -22.90 6.11
CA LYS A 103 0.66 -21.45 5.97
C LYS A 103 0.52 -21.04 4.52
N HIS A 104 -0.43 -20.15 4.24
CA HIS A 104 -0.61 -19.51 2.95
C HIS A 104 -0.78 -18.00 3.18
N ASN A 105 0.34 -17.29 3.16
CA ASN A 105 0.41 -15.88 3.48
C ASN A 105 0.77 -15.07 2.23
N ARG A 106 0.24 -13.86 2.12
CA ARG A 106 0.65 -12.88 1.12
C ARG A 106 0.85 -11.53 1.77
N ASP A 107 1.99 -10.93 1.48
CA ASP A 107 2.31 -9.55 1.78
C ASP A 107 2.39 -8.78 0.47
N ALA A 108 1.76 -7.63 0.40
CA ALA A 108 1.81 -6.71 -0.72
C ALA A 108 2.31 -5.36 -0.25
N SER A 109 3.11 -4.70 -1.06
CA SER A 109 3.56 -3.33 -0.80
C SER A 109 3.57 -2.55 -2.11
N PHE A 110 3.30 -1.25 -2.01
CA PHE A 110 3.36 -0.33 -3.14
C PHE A 110 3.86 1.03 -2.66
N MET A 111 4.67 1.66 -3.49
CA MET A 111 5.08 3.04 -3.34
C MET A 111 4.98 3.72 -4.70
N GLY A 112 4.24 4.81 -4.76
CA GLY A 112 4.01 5.50 -6.02
C GLY A 112 3.74 6.97 -5.84
N VAL A 113 3.85 7.66 -6.96
CA VAL A 113 3.52 9.08 -7.11
C VAL A 113 2.56 9.28 -8.27
N GLY A 114 1.81 10.35 -8.23
CA GLY A 114 0.85 10.63 -9.28
C GLY A 114 0.13 11.94 -9.07
N ALA A 115 -1.04 12.04 -9.65
CA ALA A 115 -1.88 13.22 -9.56
C ALA A 115 -3.33 12.82 -9.30
N GLY A 116 -4.09 13.78 -8.78
CA GLY A 116 -5.52 13.59 -8.54
C GLY A 116 -6.29 14.89 -8.68
N TYR A 117 -7.58 14.72 -8.70
CA TYR A 117 -8.56 15.78 -8.80
C TYR A 117 -9.51 15.73 -7.61
N LEU A 118 -9.72 16.87 -6.97
CA LEU A 118 -10.62 17.08 -5.86
C LEU A 118 -11.84 17.87 -6.35
N HIS A 119 -13.01 17.30 -6.18
CA HIS A 119 -14.28 17.93 -6.56
C HIS A 119 -15.05 18.34 -5.30
N PRO A 120 -15.27 19.64 -5.03
CA PRO A 120 -16.10 20.08 -3.92
C PRO A 120 -17.57 19.74 -4.21
N VAL A 121 -18.18 18.97 -3.32
CA VAL A 121 -19.62 18.66 -3.36
C VAL A 121 -20.39 19.74 -2.58
N ASN A 122 -19.82 20.14 -1.46
CA ASN A 122 -20.25 21.30 -0.67
C ASN A 122 -19.07 21.83 0.17
N ASP A 123 -19.28 22.80 1.04
CA ASP A 123 -18.24 23.46 1.83
C ASP A 123 -17.43 22.51 2.73
N HIS A 124 -17.97 21.36 3.09
CA HIS A 124 -17.33 20.39 3.97
C HIS A 124 -17.05 19.04 3.31
N LEU A 125 -17.79 18.69 2.26
CA LEU A 125 -17.70 17.38 1.61
C LEU A 125 -17.06 17.52 0.24
N HIS A 126 -16.01 16.72 0.00
CA HIS A 126 -15.31 16.64 -1.27
C HIS A 126 -15.25 15.20 -1.75
N ALA A 127 -15.39 15.01 -3.05
CA ALA A 127 -15.08 13.76 -3.73
C ALA A 127 -13.71 13.88 -4.42
N TYR A 128 -12.96 12.80 -4.52
CA TYR A 128 -11.69 12.85 -5.22
C TYR A 128 -11.38 11.57 -5.97
N ALA A 129 -10.55 11.74 -7.00
CA ALA A 129 -9.98 10.64 -7.76
C ALA A 129 -8.47 10.88 -7.95
N GLN A 130 -7.67 9.82 -7.86
CA GLN A 130 -6.23 9.92 -8.14
C GLN A 130 -5.70 8.66 -8.83
N LEU A 131 -4.66 8.86 -9.64
CA LEU A 131 -3.92 7.81 -10.31
C LEU A 131 -2.45 7.91 -9.92
N LEU A 132 -1.85 6.77 -9.58
CA LEU A 132 -0.47 6.68 -9.14
C LEU A 132 0.25 5.60 -9.93
N GLY A 133 1.49 5.89 -10.29
CA GLY A 133 2.43 4.93 -10.85
C GLY A 133 3.63 4.81 -9.91
N GLY A 134 4.20 3.62 -9.83
CA GLY A 134 5.31 3.41 -8.91
C GLY A 134 5.85 2.00 -8.93
N TRP A 135 6.35 1.57 -7.80
CA TRP A 135 6.96 0.27 -7.60
C TRP A 135 6.18 -0.53 -6.57
N GLY A 136 5.85 -1.78 -6.91
CA GLY A 136 5.16 -2.69 -6.01
C GLY A 136 5.91 -3.99 -5.84
N ALA A 137 5.62 -4.67 -4.74
CA ALA A 137 6.12 -6.00 -4.47
C ALA A 137 5.01 -6.87 -3.88
N ILE A 138 5.01 -8.13 -4.25
CA ILE A 138 4.16 -9.17 -3.65
C ILE A 138 5.08 -10.31 -3.22
N GLU A 139 4.93 -10.73 -1.98
CA GLU A 139 5.56 -11.91 -1.43
C GLU A 139 4.47 -12.90 -1.01
N THR A 140 4.48 -14.09 -1.59
CA THR A 140 3.51 -15.15 -1.27
C THR A 140 4.25 -16.36 -0.74
N THR A 141 3.83 -16.86 0.41
CA THR A 141 4.38 -18.08 1.04
C THR A 141 3.32 -19.17 1.05
N GLY A 142 3.71 -20.36 0.59
CA GLY A 142 2.84 -21.54 0.51
C GLY A 142 2.08 -21.62 -0.81
N ASN A 143 1.79 -22.84 -1.23
CA ASN A 143 1.07 -23.15 -2.47
C ASN A 143 -0.04 -24.18 -2.19
N PRO A 144 -1.32 -23.78 -2.13
CA PRO A 144 -2.43 -24.69 -1.84
C PRO A 144 -2.62 -25.83 -2.85
N LYS A 145 -2.02 -25.71 -4.04
CA LYS A 145 -2.03 -26.78 -5.06
C LYS A 145 -1.05 -27.89 -4.72
N GLN A 146 -0.06 -27.61 -3.90
CA GLN A 146 0.98 -28.54 -3.49
C GLN A 146 0.59 -29.13 -2.14
N LYS A 147 0.10 -30.37 -2.16
CA LYS A 147 -0.36 -31.06 -0.95
C LYS A 147 0.78 -31.64 -0.11
N ILE A 148 1.92 -31.94 -0.74
CA ILE A 148 3.10 -32.48 -0.04
C ILE A 148 4.20 -31.43 -0.14
N VAL A 149 4.65 -30.93 0.99
CA VAL A 149 5.62 -29.84 1.08
C VAL A 149 6.86 -30.36 1.82
N THR A 150 7.98 -30.37 1.14
CA THR A 150 9.30 -30.66 1.72
C THR A 150 10.02 -29.41 2.18
N GLU A 151 9.79 -28.28 1.45
CA GLU A 151 10.32 -26.96 1.79
C GLU A 151 9.23 -25.90 1.57
N ALA A 152 9.27 -24.81 2.34
CA ALA A 152 8.33 -23.69 2.17
C ALA A 152 8.67 -22.97 0.85
N GLU A 153 7.81 -23.10 -0.15
CA GLU A 153 7.92 -22.34 -1.38
C GLU A 153 7.44 -20.91 -1.16
N GLY A 154 8.25 -19.95 -1.58
CA GLY A 154 7.90 -18.52 -1.62
C GLY A 154 7.96 -18.03 -3.06
N HIS A 155 6.98 -17.24 -3.47
CA HIS A 155 7.00 -16.47 -4.72
C HIS A 155 7.15 -15.00 -4.38
N GLU A 156 8.13 -14.33 -4.97
CA GLU A 156 8.38 -12.92 -4.80
C GLU A 156 8.32 -12.22 -6.16
N PHE A 157 7.55 -11.15 -6.24
CA PHE A 157 7.53 -10.23 -7.36
C PHE A 157 7.96 -8.83 -6.89
N LYS A 158 8.73 -8.15 -7.72
CA LYS A 158 9.06 -6.73 -7.57
C LYS A 158 9.06 -6.07 -8.93
N GLY A 159 8.27 -5.03 -9.13
CA GLY A 159 8.23 -4.37 -10.41
C GLY A 159 7.32 -3.14 -10.47
N PHE A 160 7.23 -2.58 -11.67
CA PHE A 160 6.35 -1.45 -11.93
C PHE A 160 4.89 -1.83 -11.63
N SER A 161 4.22 -0.92 -10.96
CA SER A 161 2.87 -1.12 -10.44
C SER A 161 2.09 0.19 -10.48
N ALA A 162 0.78 0.09 -10.40
CA ALA A 162 -0.11 1.25 -10.43
C ALA A 162 -1.16 1.14 -9.33
N ALA A 163 -1.71 2.29 -8.94
CA ALA A 163 -2.88 2.35 -8.07
C ALA A 163 -3.84 3.43 -8.54
N SER A 164 -5.13 3.17 -8.40
CA SER A 164 -6.19 4.16 -8.56
C SER A 164 -6.98 4.27 -7.25
N VAL A 165 -7.33 5.49 -6.89
CA VAL A 165 -8.07 5.77 -5.66
C VAL A 165 -9.28 6.63 -6.01
N LEU A 166 -10.43 6.24 -5.46
CA LEU A 166 -11.66 7.02 -5.49
C LEU A 166 -12.16 7.16 -4.06
N GLY A 167 -12.49 8.37 -3.63
CA GLY A 167 -12.91 8.56 -2.25
C GLY A 167 -13.73 9.81 -2.03
N ILE A 168 -14.22 9.89 -0.81
CA ILE A 168 -14.90 11.05 -0.26
C ILE A 168 -14.20 11.48 1.02
N GLU A 169 -14.22 12.78 1.29
CA GLU A 169 -13.61 13.36 2.48
C GLU A 169 -14.46 14.46 3.04
N TYR A 170 -14.52 14.51 4.36
CA TYR A 170 -15.28 15.49 5.13
C TYR A 170 -14.34 16.32 5.98
N TYR A 171 -14.41 17.62 5.81
CA TYR A 171 -13.58 18.60 6.51
C TYR A 171 -14.23 19.03 7.83
N LEU A 172 -13.54 18.77 8.93
CA LEU A 172 -13.90 19.25 10.26
C LEU A 172 -12.92 20.34 10.66
N PRO A 173 -13.35 21.59 10.83
CA PRO A 173 -12.44 22.73 11.06
C PRO A 173 -11.46 22.55 12.22
N SER A 174 -11.84 21.79 13.26
CA SER A 174 -11.00 21.58 14.46
C SER A 174 -10.43 20.18 14.59
N PHE A 175 -10.85 19.23 13.73
CA PHE A 175 -10.54 17.79 13.89
C PHE A 175 -9.88 17.16 12.66
N GLY A 176 -9.48 18.00 11.68
CA GLY A 176 -8.86 17.49 10.46
C GLY A 176 -9.87 16.95 9.43
N ILE A 177 -9.41 16.02 8.62
CA ILE A 177 -10.17 15.48 7.49
C ILE A 177 -10.44 14.01 7.74
N TRP A 178 -11.70 13.64 7.69
CA TRP A 178 -12.13 12.24 7.75
C TRP A 178 -12.65 11.81 6.40
N GLY A 179 -12.47 10.55 6.04
CA GLY A 179 -12.97 10.07 4.77
C GLY A 179 -12.98 8.57 4.65
N ALA A 180 -13.44 8.14 3.49
CA ALA A 180 -13.38 6.76 3.06
C ALA A 180 -12.95 6.71 1.59
N ASP A 181 -12.23 5.67 1.23
CA ASP A 181 -11.80 5.45 -0.15
C ASP A 181 -11.83 3.98 -0.56
N VAL A 182 -11.91 3.80 -1.87
CA VAL A 182 -11.65 2.54 -2.54
C VAL A 182 -10.34 2.70 -3.29
N VAL A 183 -9.40 1.84 -2.96
CA VAL A 183 -8.09 1.78 -3.64
C VAL A 183 -8.02 0.50 -4.44
N ILE A 184 -7.59 0.61 -5.68
CA ILE A 184 -7.35 -0.55 -6.55
C ILE A 184 -5.85 -0.56 -6.88
N HIS A 185 -5.14 -1.53 -6.33
CA HIS A 185 -3.73 -1.77 -6.65
C HIS A 185 -3.64 -2.77 -7.78
N TYR A 186 -2.78 -2.46 -8.76
CA TYR A 186 -2.36 -3.37 -9.81
C TYR A 186 -0.88 -3.69 -9.64
N ILE A 187 -0.57 -4.90 -9.15
CA ILE A 187 0.78 -5.37 -8.86
C ILE A 187 0.92 -6.79 -9.43
N ASP A 188 1.91 -7.05 -10.27
CA ASP A 188 2.19 -8.38 -10.85
C ASP A 188 0.95 -9.02 -11.53
N GLY A 189 0.19 -8.26 -12.30
CA GLY A 189 -1.02 -8.77 -12.94
C GLY A 189 -2.18 -9.04 -11.96
N HIS A 190 -2.00 -8.82 -10.66
CA HIS A 190 -3.05 -8.97 -9.67
C HIS A 190 -3.76 -7.64 -9.43
N VAL A 191 -5.08 -7.68 -9.47
CA VAL A 191 -5.95 -6.56 -9.10
C VAL A 191 -6.39 -6.77 -7.65
N MET A 192 -5.97 -5.88 -6.77
CA MET A 192 -6.23 -5.97 -5.33
C MET A 192 -7.00 -4.74 -4.86
N PRO A 193 -8.34 -4.78 -4.88
CA PRO A 193 -9.17 -3.70 -4.34
C PRO A 193 -9.17 -3.70 -2.82
N SER A 194 -9.24 -2.50 -2.24
CA SER A 194 -9.44 -2.29 -0.81
C SER A 194 -10.46 -1.20 -0.53
N ILE A 195 -11.05 -1.23 0.65
CA ILE A 195 -11.93 -0.20 1.18
C ILE A 195 -11.33 0.28 2.49
N ASN A 196 -11.09 1.58 2.60
CA ASN A 196 -10.37 2.17 3.71
C ASN A 196 -11.16 3.30 4.37
N LEU A 197 -10.94 3.46 5.67
CA LEU A 197 -11.23 4.69 6.39
C LEU A 197 -9.94 5.49 6.50
N LYS A 198 -10.03 6.81 6.33
CA LYS A 198 -8.87 7.69 6.35
C LYS A 198 -9.04 8.85 7.30
N TYR A 199 -7.90 9.32 7.79
CA TYR A 199 -7.75 10.55 8.55
C TYR A 199 -6.59 11.36 7.97
N GLY A 200 -6.78 12.67 7.85
CA GLY A 200 -5.78 13.56 7.29
C GLY A 200 -5.67 14.88 8.04
N ILE A 201 -4.49 15.50 7.94
CA ILE A 201 -4.17 16.81 8.52
C ILE A 201 -3.60 17.70 7.42
N ASN A 202 -4.07 18.93 7.34
CA ASN A 202 -3.52 19.96 6.47
C ASN A 202 -2.45 20.77 7.19
N PHE A 203 -1.41 21.10 6.43
CA PHE A 203 -0.37 22.04 6.83
C PHE A 203 -0.34 23.19 5.81
N ASP A 204 -0.63 24.39 6.27
CA ASP A 204 -0.50 25.62 5.50
C ASP A 204 0.95 26.10 5.60
N LEU A 205 1.61 26.30 4.46
CA LEU A 205 3.00 26.76 4.36
C LEU A 205 3.09 28.21 3.93
#